data_d9ac3bbd8772c8cdaa39cf8669631f83
#
_entry.id   d9ac3bbd8772c8cdaa39cf8669631f83
#
_cell.length_a   1.000
_cell.length_b   1.000
_cell.length_c   1.000
_cell.angle_alpha   90.00
_cell.angle_beta   90.00
_cell.angle_gamma   90.00
#
_symmetry.space_group_name_H-M   'P 1'
#
loop_
_entity.id
_entity.type
_entity.pdbx_description
1 polymer ?
#
loop_
_entity_poly.entity_id
_entity_poly.type
_entity_poly.pdbx_seq_one_letter_code
_entity_poly.pdbx_strand_id
1 'polypeptide(L)'
;MKKLWLALVGMVMAFSASAANFTEGKQYVELKSPVADQPPVLEFFSFYCPHCYQFEEIFKVPQTVKQHLPEGTKFVRYHVDFLGPLGKELTTAWAAAMAMGVEDKVTPVLFEGIQKTLAIKTPNDIRDAFIKAGVTAEDYDAAMSSFVVKSLVVKQQKAAQDLQLRGVPAMFVNGKYMVKSDGIDAASADNYAKSYSDVVNFLLNKK
;
A
#
# COMPACT_ATOMS: atom_id res chain seq x y z
N MET A 1 6.09 50.72 48.74
CA MET A 1 5.22 49.92 47.87
C MET A 1 6.08 49.46 46.70
N LYS A 2 6.66 48.26 46.85
CA LYS A 2 7.57 47.68 45.82
C LYS A 2 6.77 46.80 44.90
N LYS A 3 6.66 47.16 43.61
CA LYS A 3 6.00 46.36 42.58
C LYS A 3 6.95 45.25 42.11
N LEU A 4 6.66 43.99 42.48
CA LEU A 4 7.33 42.83 41.93
C LEU A 4 6.78 42.57 40.50
N TRP A 5 7.65 42.68 39.52
CA TRP A 5 7.39 42.17 38.15
C TRP A 5 7.85 40.72 38.07
N LEU A 6 6.90 39.80 37.96
CA LEU A 6 7.16 38.41 37.63
C LEU A 6 7.29 38.29 36.11
N ALA A 7 8.51 38.12 35.63
CA ALA A 7 8.77 37.76 34.25
C ALA A 7 8.50 36.26 34.05
N LEU A 8 7.42 35.92 33.39
CA LEU A 8 7.12 34.55 32.94
C LEU A 8 7.99 34.24 31.70
N VAL A 9 9.12 33.56 31.90
CA VAL A 9 9.92 33.03 30.80
C VAL A 9 9.22 31.76 30.29
N GLY A 10 8.47 31.92 29.19
CA GLY A 10 7.91 30.81 28.44
C GLY A 10 9.02 30.01 27.76
N MET A 11 9.37 28.85 28.31
CA MET A 11 10.30 27.92 27.72
C MET A 11 9.60 27.24 26.51
N VAL A 12 9.82 27.77 25.32
CA VAL A 12 9.42 27.10 24.08
C VAL A 12 10.33 25.91 23.89
N MET A 13 9.86 24.72 24.26
CA MET A 13 10.50 23.46 23.89
C MET A 13 10.34 23.28 22.37
N ALA A 14 11.35 23.66 21.61
CA ALA A 14 11.47 23.28 20.21
C ALA A 14 11.71 21.76 20.18
N PHE A 15 10.66 20.99 19.91
CA PHE A 15 10.81 19.60 19.49
C PHE A 15 11.53 19.62 18.14
N SER A 16 12.85 19.46 18.17
CA SER A 16 13.61 19.12 16.99
C SER A 16 13.19 17.72 16.58
N ALA A 17 12.20 17.59 15.69
CA ALA A 17 11.97 16.37 14.98
C ALA A 17 13.29 16.05 14.25
N SER A 18 14.02 15.05 14.73
CA SER A 18 15.19 14.53 14.03
C SER A 18 14.68 14.02 12.69
N ALA A 19 14.83 14.81 11.64
CA ALA A 19 14.52 14.38 10.29
C ALA A 19 15.44 13.20 9.99
N ALA A 20 14.90 12.00 9.97
CA ALA A 20 15.65 10.84 9.57
C ALA A 20 16.20 11.08 8.17
N ASN A 21 17.51 11.10 8.02
CA ASN A 21 18.16 11.31 6.74
C ASN A 21 18.16 10.00 5.95
N PHE A 22 17.18 9.84 5.06
CA PHE A 22 17.17 8.73 4.12
C PHE A 22 17.96 9.09 2.86
N THR A 23 18.70 8.12 2.35
CA THR A 23 19.67 8.32 1.26
C THR A 23 19.16 7.66 -0.02
N GLU A 24 19.19 8.41 -1.11
CA GLU A 24 18.93 7.86 -2.44
C GLU A 24 19.93 6.73 -2.78
N GLY A 25 19.43 5.70 -3.45
CA GLY A 25 20.18 4.49 -3.74
C GLY A 25 20.16 3.47 -2.58
N LYS A 26 19.88 3.90 -1.34
CA LYS A 26 19.80 3.02 -0.17
C LYS A 26 18.34 2.72 0.22
N GLN A 27 17.58 3.69 0.71
CA GLN A 27 16.20 3.48 1.14
C GLN A 27 15.15 3.79 0.05
N TYR A 28 15.53 4.53 -0.95
CA TYR A 28 14.66 4.85 -2.09
C TYR A 28 15.49 5.11 -3.36
N VAL A 29 14.80 5.13 -4.48
CA VAL A 29 15.33 5.63 -5.75
C VAL A 29 14.37 6.67 -6.32
N GLU A 30 14.92 7.71 -6.93
CA GLU A 30 14.17 8.67 -7.74
C GLU A 30 14.01 8.11 -9.16
N LEU A 31 12.78 8.15 -9.69
CA LEU A 31 12.52 7.72 -11.05
C LEU A 31 13.17 8.70 -12.05
N LYS A 32 13.71 8.18 -13.14
CA LYS A 32 14.31 9.02 -14.20
C LYS A 32 13.30 10.03 -14.78
N SER A 33 12.03 9.66 -14.81
CA SER A 33 10.94 10.52 -15.24
C SER A 33 9.77 10.31 -14.30
N PRO A 34 9.32 11.37 -13.59
CA PRO A 34 8.11 11.28 -12.77
C PRO A 34 6.90 10.94 -13.63
N VAL A 35 5.99 10.14 -13.07
CA VAL A 35 4.72 9.75 -13.72
C VAL A 35 3.59 10.56 -13.07
N ALA A 36 2.96 11.41 -13.87
CA ALA A 36 1.83 12.23 -13.42
C ALA A 36 0.60 11.38 -13.07
N ASP A 37 -0.34 12.01 -12.35
CA ASP A 37 -1.66 11.44 -12.02
C ASP A 37 -1.64 10.12 -11.21
N GLN A 38 -0.50 9.84 -10.54
CA GLN A 38 -0.41 8.72 -9.61
C GLN A 38 -0.91 9.13 -8.21
N PRO A 39 -1.47 8.17 -7.45
CA PRO A 39 -1.78 8.40 -6.03
C PRO A 39 -0.52 8.86 -5.26
N PRO A 40 -0.68 9.69 -4.19
CA PRO A 40 0.45 10.09 -3.36
C PRO A 40 1.27 8.92 -2.82
N VAL A 41 0.59 7.83 -2.42
CA VAL A 41 1.23 6.55 -2.06
C VAL A 41 0.52 5.43 -2.81
N LEU A 42 1.29 4.68 -3.58
CA LEU A 42 0.80 3.57 -4.40
C LEU A 42 1.64 2.32 -4.15
N GLU A 43 0.99 1.26 -3.68
CA GLU A 43 1.57 -0.07 -3.57
C GLU A 43 1.12 -0.95 -4.74
N PHE A 44 2.07 -1.69 -5.32
CA PHE A 44 1.77 -2.83 -6.18
C PHE A 44 2.04 -4.13 -5.44
N PHE A 45 1.12 -5.08 -5.56
CA PHE A 45 1.22 -6.38 -4.91
C PHE A 45 0.56 -7.50 -5.74
N SER A 46 0.75 -8.74 -5.31
CA SER A 46 -0.01 -9.88 -5.82
C SER A 46 -0.31 -10.86 -4.70
N PHE A 47 -1.50 -11.44 -4.71
CA PHE A 47 -1.86 -12.52 -3.81
C PHE A 47 -1.02 -13.79 -4.02
N TYR A 48 -0.38 -13.97 -5.17
CA TYR A 48 0.56 -15.07 -5.43
C TYR A 48 1.99 -14.77 -4.97
N CYS A 49 2.31 -13.55 -4.58
CA CYS A 49 3.67 -13.17 -4.18
C CYS A 49 3.92 -13.52 -2.70
N PRO A 50 4.86 -14.43 -2.37
CA PRO A 50 5.16 -14.76 -0.97
C PRO A 50 5.71 -13.58 -0.18
N HIS A 51 6.51 -12.70 -0.81
CA HIS A 51 7.00 -11.50 -0.16
C HIS A 51 5.88 -10.49 0.10
N CYS A 52 4.85 -10.43 -0.77
CA CYS A 52 3.67 -9.60 -0.52
C CYS A 52 2.87 -10.12 0.68
N TYR A 53 2.76 -11.45 0.83
CA TYR A 53 2.17 -12.06 2.01
C TYR A 53 2.92 -11.67 3.28
N GLN A 54 4.25 -11.77 3.28
CA GLN A 54 5.07 -11.35 4.42
C GLN A 54 4.89 -9.86 4.73
N PHE A 55 4.88 -9.03 3.69
CA PHE A 55 4.71 -7.59 3.79
C PHE A 55 3.37 -7.20 4.42
N GLU A 56 2.30 -7.90 4.04
CA GLU A 56 0.94 -7.70 4.55
C GLU A 56 0.73 -8.33 5.91
N GLU A 57 1.00 -9.64 6.03
CA GLU A 57 0.53 -10.44 7.15
C GLU A 57 1.55 -10.56 8.30
N ILE A 58 2.84 -10.49 7.99
CA ILE A 58 3.91 -10.65 9.00
C ILE A 58 4.44 -9.30 9.45
N PHE A 59 4.84 -8.46 8.51
CA PHE A 59 5.42 -7.14 8.83
C PHE A 59 4.37 -6.06 9.02
N LYS A 60 3.13 -6.24 8.52
CA LYS A 60 2.03 -5.28 8.60
C LYS A 60 2.40 -3.90 8.03
N VAL A 61 3.21 -3.88 6.96
CA VAL A 61 3.71 -2.61 6.38
C VAL A 61 2.59 -1.76 5.80
N PRO A 62 1.65 -2.29 4.97
CA PRO A 62 0.58 -1.47 4.41
C PRO A 62 -0.30 -0.83 5.49
N GLN A 63 -0.63 -1.57 6.56
CA GLN A 63 -1.42 -1.07 7.69
C GLN A 63 -0.66 0.01 8.44
N THR A 64 0.64 -0.21 8.72
CA THR A 64 1.49 0.76 9.42
C THR A 64 1.67 2.03 8.59
N VAL A 65 1.92 1.91 7.30
CA VAL A 65 2.00 3.07 6.40
C VAL A 65 0.67 3.84 6.44
N LYS A 66 -0.46 3.16 6.20
CA LYS A 66 -1.80 3.79 6.20
C LYS A 66 -2.10 4.55 7.49
N GLN A 67 -1.71 4.00 8.66
CA GLN A 67 -1.92 4.61 9.98
C GLN A 67 -1.07 5.86 10.23
N HIS A 68 0.10 5.96 9.62
CA HIS A 68 1.05 7.05 9.86
C HIS A 68 1.10 8.08 8.73
N LEU A 69 0.26 7.94 7.70
CA LEU A 69 0.15 8.97 6.65
C LEU A 69 -0.44 10.26 7.20
N PRO A 70 -0.01 11.42 6.70
CA PRO A 70 -0.69 12.68 6.97
C PRO A 70 -2.17 12.62 6.62
N GLU A 71 -3.00 13.31 7.41
CA GLU A 71 -4.45 13.35 7.19
C GLU A 71 -4.78 13.74 5.74
N GLY A 72 -5.74 13.05 5.14
CA GLY A 72 -6.17 13.27 3.76
C GLY A 72 -5.25 12.67 2.69
N THR A 73 -4.10 12.11 3.05
CA THR A 73 -3.21 11.44 2.08
C THR A 73 -3.80 10.10 1.65
N LYS A 74 -4.00 9.93 0.34
CA LYS A 74 -4.53 8.69 -0.21
C LYS A 74 -3.43 7.63 -0.31
N PHE A 75 -3.68 6.46 0.27
CA PHE A 75 -2.93 5.23 0.04
C PHE A 75 -3.77 4.31 -0.85
N VAL A 76 -3.22 3.94 -1.99
CA VAL A 76 -3.88 3.07 -2.98
C VAL A 76 -3.04 1.83 -3.20
N ARG A 77 -3.71 0.68 -3.38
CA ARG A 77 -3.07 -0.59 -3.64
C ARG A 77 -3.57 -1.15 -4.96
N TYR A 78 -2.66 -1.57 -5.83
CA TYR A 78 -2.96 -2.18 -7.13
C TYR A 78 -2.42 -3.60 -7.18
N HIS A 79 -3.28 -4.52 -7.59
CA HIS A 79 -2.90 -5.90 -7.85
C HIS A 79 -2.30 -6.04 -9.25
N VAL A 80 -1.29 -6.89 -9.42
CA VAL A 80 -0.68 -7.17 -10.72
C VAL A 80 -1.14 -8.51 -11.27
N ASP A 81 -1.34 -8.58 -12.58
CA ASP A 81 -1.95 -9.72 -13.28
C ASP A 81 -0.95 -10.73 -13.87
N PHE A 82 0.36 -10.44 -13.79
CA PHE A 82 1.41 -11.26 -14.39
C PHE A 82 1.93 -12.40 -13.50
N LEU A 83 1.37 -12.57 -12.29
CA LEU A 83 1.75 -13.64 -11.37
C LEU A 83 0.61 -14.65 -11.18
N GLY A 84 0.97 -15.93 -11.28
CA GLY A 84 0.09 -17.06 -10.99
C GLY A 84 -1.03 -17.28 -12.02
N PRO A 85 -1.70 -18.44 -11.93
CA PRO A 85 -2.69 -18.87 -12.94
C PRO A 85 -3.97 -18.01 -12.96
N LEU A 86 -4.36 -17.40 -11.83
CA LEU A 86 -5.54 -16.55 -11.70
C LEU A 86 -5.17 -15.06 -11.58
N GLY A 87 -4.01 -14.64 -12.07
CA GLY A 87 -3.53 -13.26 -11.91
C GLY A 87 -4.50 -12.22 -12.47
N LYS A 88 -5.08 -12.46 -13.64
CA LYS A 88 -6.05 -11.56 -14.28
C LYS A 88 -7.37 -11.49 -13.53
N GLU A 89 -7.87 -12.65 -13.11
CA GLU A 89 -9.11 -12.78 -12.33
C GLU A 89 -8.97 -12.08 -10.98
N LEU A 90 -7.83 -12.26 -10.31
CA LEU A 90 -7.53 -11.59 -9.04
C LEU A 90 -7.35 -10.07 -9.19
N THR A 91 -6.77 -9.59 -10.30
CA THR A 91 -6.70 -8.16 -10.59
C THR A 91 -8.11 -7.58 -10.78
N THR A 92 -9.00 -8.31 -11.45
CA THR A 92 -10.40 -7.89 -11.62
C THR A 92 -11.15 -7.94 -10.28
N ALA A 93 -10.98 -9.00 -9.49
CA ALA A 93 -11.58 -9.12 -8.16
C ALA A 93 -11.07 -8.03 -7.20
N TRP A 94 -9.77 -7.69 -7.27
CA TRP A 94 -9.23 -6.58 -6.50
C TRP A 94 -9.83 -5.23 -6.92
N ALA A 95 -10.01 -5.00 -8.22
CA ALA A 95 -10.72 -3.83 -8.71
C ALA A 95 -12.18 -3.78 -8.20
N ALA A 96 -12.86 -4.93 -8.09
CA ALA A 96 -14.18 -5.02 -7.48
C ALA A 96 -14.13 -4.69 -5.97
N ALA A 97 -13.13 -5.19 -5.25
CA ALA A 97 -12.92 -4.84 -3.84
C ALA A 97 -12.74 -3.33 -3.65
N MET A 98 -11.91 -2.70 -4.49
CA MET A 98 -11.70 -1.25 -4.50
C MET A 98 -12.99 -0.48 -4.78
N ALA A 99 -13.78 -0.93 -5.76
CA ALA A 99 -15.05 -0.28 -6.11
C ALA A 99 -16.09 -0.36 -4.99
N MET A 100 -16.06 -1.44 -4.21
CA MET A 100 -16.98 -1.67 -3.09
C MET A 100 -16.44 -1.17 -1.73
N GLY A 101 -15.16 -0.78 -1.63
CA GLY A 101 -14.52 -0.39 -0.38
C GLY A 101 -14.37 -1.54 0.62
N VAL A 102 -14.10 -2.75 0.14
CA VAL A 102 -14.01 -3.97 0.96
C VAL A 102 -12.60 -4.59 0.97
N GLU A 103 -11.59 -3.86 0.51
CA GLU A 103 -10.20 -4.32 0.39
C GLU A 103 -9.69 -4.94 1.69
N ASP A 104 -9.88 -4.25 2.82
CA ASP A 104 -9.40 -4.71 4.14
C ASP A 104 -10.09 -6.00 4.60
N LYS A 105 -11.31 -6.28 4.12
CA LYS A 105 -12.07 -7.52 4.46
C LYS A 105 -11.61 -8.72 3.64
N VAL A 106 -11.37 -8.51 2.34
CA VAL A 106 -11.05 -9.62 1.42
C VAL A 106 -9.57 -9.98 1.42
N THR A 107 -8.67 -9.05 1.74
CA THR A 107 -7.22 -9.25 1.72
C THR A 107 -6.78 -10.49 2.51
N PRO A 108 -7.12 -10.65 3.80
CA PRO A 108 -6.67 -11.82 4.57
C PRO A 108 -7.25 -13.13 4.05
N VAL A 109 -8.50 -13.12 3.58
CA VAL A 109 -9.17 -14.33 3.06
C VAL A 109 -8.52 -14.79 1.76
N LEU A 110 -8.19 -13.86 0.87
CA LEU A 110 -7.53 -14.17 -0.40
C LEU A 110 -6.08 -14.64 -0.20
N PHE A 111 -5.30 -13.99 0.64
CA PHE A 111 -3.95 -14.44 0.96
C PHE A 111 -3.95 -15.81 1.62
N GLU A 112 -4.83 -16.07 2.58
CA GLU A 112 -4.97 -17.37 3.22
C GLU A 112 -5.34 -18.47 2.19
N GLY A 113 -6.35 -18.19 1.36
CA GLY A 113 -6.86 -19.14 0.37
C GLY A 113 -5.85 -19.48 -0.72
N ILE A 114 -5.01 -18.52 -1.11
CA ILE A 114 -4.02 -18.70 -2.18
C ILE A 114 -2.70 -19.27 -1.65
N GLN A 115 -2.18 -18.76 -0.51
CA GLN A 115 -0.82 -19.09 -0.08
C GLN A 115 -0.76 -20.10 1.08
N LYS A 116 -1.83 -20.24 1.87
CA LYS A 116 -1.82 -21.13 3.04
C LYS A 116 -2.60 -22.40 2.80
N THR A 117 -3.89 -22.26 2.52
CA THR A 117 -4.78 -23.41 2.38
C THR A 117 -4.81 -23.97 0.95
N LEU A 118 -4.31 -23.18 -0.03
CA LEU A 118 -4.36 -23.52 -1.46
C LEU A 118 -5.78 -23.87 -1.94
N ALA A 119 -6.78 -23.28 -1.31
CA ALA A 119 -8.19 -23.53 -1.60
C ALA A 119 -8.69 -22.75 -2.82
N ILE A 120 -8.03 -21.64 -3.19
CA ILE A 120 -8.43 -20.80 -4.34
C ILE A 120 -7.68 -21.27 -5.58
N LYS A 121 -8.39 -21.95 -6.48
CA LYS A 121 -7.86 -22.55 -7.73
C LYS A 121 -8.66 -22.16 -8.97
N THR A 122 -9.86 -21.61 -8.79
CA THR A 122 -10.79 -21.23 -9.85
C THR A 122 -11.36 -19.84 -9.60
N PRO A 123 -11.94 -19.17 -10.62
CA PRO A 123 -12.65 -17.91 -10.42
C PRO A 123 -13.83 -18.02 -9.43
N ASN A 124 -14.50 -19.19 -9.36
CA ASN A 124 -15.56 -19.41 -8.38
C ASN A 124 -15.03 -19.42 -6.94
N ASP A 125 -13.84 -19.96 -6.71
CA ASP A 125 -13.23 -19.93 -5.36
C ASP A 125 -12.89 -18.50 -4.93
N ILE A 126 -12.53 -17.61 -5.88
CA ILE A 126 -12.34 -16.18 -5.59
C ILE A 126 -13.67 -15.56 -5.15
N ARG A 127 -14.76 -15.84 -5.88
CA ARG A 127 -16.12 -15.40 -5.52
C ARG A 127 -16.51 -15.88 -4.12
N ASP A 128 -16.29 -17.15 -3.81
CA ASP A 128 -16.59 -17.73 -2.50
C ASP A 128 -15.75 -17.08 -1.39
N ALA A 129 -14.49 -16.71 -1.67
CA ALA A 129 -13.66 -15.96 -0.73
C ALA A 129 -14.25 -14.57 -0.41
N PHE A 130 -14.84 -13.87 -1.38
CA PHE A 130 -15.55 -12.61 -1.15
C PHE A 130 -16.79 -12.82 -0.30
N ILE A 131 -17.57 -13.88 -0.57
CA ILE A 131 -18.75 -14.22 0.24
C ILE A 131 -18.33 -14.54 1.68
N LYS A 132 -17.27 -15.32 1.88
CA LYS A 132 -16.68 -15.59 3.21
C LYS A 132 -16.25 -14.31 3.93
N ALA A 133 -15.79 -13.31 3.19
CA ALA A 133 -15.42 -12.00 3.72
C ALA A 133 -16.64 -11.08 4.01
N GLY A 134 -17.87 -11.54 3.76
CA GLY A 134 -19.11 -10.82 4.05
C GLY A 134 -19.65 -9.94 2.90
N VAL A 135 -19.16 -10.14 1.68
CA VAL A 135 -19.73 -9.53 0.46
C VAL A 135 -20.89 -10.44 -0.01
N THR A 136 -22.01 -9.85 -0.42
CA THR A 136 -23.09 -10.69 -0.98
C THR A 136 -22.71 -11.20 -2.38
N ALA A 137 -23.26 -12.35 -2.74
CA ALA A 137 -23.06 -12.92 -4.08
C ALA A 137 -23.54 -11.97 -5.19
N GLU A 138 -24.65 -11.29 -4.96
CA GLU A 138 -25.25 -10.32 -5.87
C GLU A 138 -24.33 -9.09 -6.07
N ASP A 139 -23.83 -8.51 -4.97
CA ASP A 139 -22.94 -7.36 -5.03
C ASP A 139 -21.63 -7.70 -5.77
N TYR A 140 -21.05 -8.89 -5.50
CA TYR A 140 -19.85 -9.34 -6.18
C TYR A 140 -20.08 -9.48 -7.69
N ASP A 141 -21.14 -10.20 -8.09
CA ASP A 141 -21.46 -10.47 -9.50
C ASP A 141 -21.77 -9.16 -10.26
N ALA A 142 -22.49 -8.24 -9.61
CA ALA A 142 -22.76 -6.90 -10.15
C ALA A 142 -21.48 -6.07 -10.31
N ALA A 143 -20.60 -6.08 -9.29
CA ALA A 143 -19.32 -5.38 -9.35
C ALA A 143 -18.44 -5.89 -10.48
N MET A 144 -18.28 -7.22 -10.58
CA MET A 144 -17.44 -7.86 -11.62
C MET A 144 -17.86 -7.53 -13.05
N SER A 145 -19.15 -7.29 -13.29
CA SER A 145 -19.69 -6.89 -14.61
C SER A 145 -19.65 -5.39 -14.87
N SER A 146 -19.38 -4.57 -13.84
CA SER A 146 -19.50 -3.12 -13.92
C SER A 146 -18.42 -2.44 -14.77
N PHE A 147 -18.77 -1.28 -15.36
CA PHE A 147 -17.81 -0.44 -16.07
C PHE A 147 -16.73 0.13 -15.13
N VAL A 148 -17.08 0.42 -13.89
CA VAL A 148 -16.13 0.93 -12.88
C VAL A 148 -15.00 -0.05 -12.65
N VAL A 149 -15.31 -1.33 -12.46
CA VAL A 149 -14.30 -2.38 -12.28
C VAL A 149 -13.42 -2.53 -13.51
N LYS A 150 -13.99 -2.55 -14.71
CA LYS A 150 -13.22 -2.58 -15.97
C LYS A 150 -12.25 -1.40 -16.07
N SER A 151 -12.70 -0.20 -15.73
CA SER A 151 -11.86 1.00 -15.71
C SER A 151 -10.73 0.91 -14.69
N LEU A 152 -11.01 0.39 -13.48
CA LEU A 152 -10.01 0.19 -12.45
C LEU A 152 -8.96 -0.86 -12.84
N VAL A 153 -9.33 -1.94 -13.54
CA VAL A 153 -8.38 -2.91 -14.10
C VAL A 153 -7.42 -2.23 -15.05
N VAL A 154 -7.94 -1.47 -16.02
CA VAL A 154 -7.10 -0.72 -16.97
C VAL A 154 -6.19 0.26 -16.25
N LYS A 155 -6.69 0.94 -15.22
CA LYS A 155 -5.90 1.88 -14.41
C LYS A 155 -4.75 1.19 -13.68
N GLN A 156 -4.97 0.03 -13.08
CA GLN A 156 -3.94 -0.77 -12.43
C GLN A 156 -2.84 -1.17 -13.41
N GLN A 157 -3.23 -1.74 -14.56
CA GLN A 157 -2.32 -2.17 -15.61
C GLN A 157 -1.50 -1.00 -16.18
N LYS A 158 -2.18 0.11 -16.48
CA LYS A 158 -1.52 1.32 -16.99
C LYS A 158 -0.51 1.88 -15.98
N ALA A 159 -0.87 1.98 -14.71
CA ALA A 159 0.03 2.48 -13.67
C ALA A 159 1.28 1.58 -13.53
N ALA A 160 1.13 0.25 -13.59
CA ALA A 160 2.25 -0.68 -13.56
C ALA A 160 3.19 -0.49 -14.77
N GLN A 161 2.62 -0.25 -15.95
CA GLN A 161 3.37 0.01 -17.17
C GLN A 161 4.08 1.36 -17.13
N ASP A 162 3.38 2.44 -16.78
CA ASP A 162 3.93 3.80 -16.74
C ASP A 162 5.08 3.92 -15.71
N LEU A 163 4.94 3.27 -14.55
CA LEU A 163 5.96 3.22 -13.50
C LEU A 163 7.06 2.17 -13.78
N GLN A 164 7.00 1.49 -14.94
CA GLN A 164 7.97 0.45 -15.33
C GLN A 164 8.17 -0.60 -14.23
N LEU A 165 7.07 -1.04 -13.62
CA LEU A 165 7.08 -2.00 -12.51
C LEU A 165 7.80 -3.29 -12.91
N ARG A 166 8.77 -3.74 -12.09
CA ARG A 166 9.57 -4.94 -12.36
C ARG A 166 9.29 -6.11 -11.42
N GLY A 167 8.61 -5.85 -10.32
CA GLY A 167 8.31 -6.87 -9.30
C GLY A 167 7.47 -6.30 -8.17
N VAL A 168 7.01 -7.18 -7.31
CA VAL A 168 6.18 -6.85 -6.15
C VAL A 168 6.69 -7.58 -4.89
N PRO A 169 6.49 -7.00 -3.67
CA PRO A 169 5.82 -5.74 -3.40
C PRO A 169 6.67 -4.55 -3.88
N ALA A 170 6.02 -3.48 -4.32
CA ALA A 170 6.68 -2.23 -4.68
C ALA A 170 5.82 -1.04 -4.26
N MET A 171 6.42 -0.06 -3.62
CA MET A 171 5.72 1.14 -3.18
C MET A 171 6.32 2.39 -3.82
N PHE A 172 5.45 3.18 -4.46
CA PHE A 172 5.79 4.43 -5.12
C PHE A 172 5.18 5.60 -4.36
N VAL A 173 5.90 6.71 -4.33
CA VAL A 173 5.48 7.96 -3.67
C VAL A 173 5.49 9.09 -4.69
N ASN A 174 4.37 9.82 -4.79
CA ASN A 174 4.14 10.94 -5.69
C ASN A 174 4.42 10.63 -7.18
N GLY A 175 4.38 9.34 -7.60
CA GLY A 175 4.79 8.94 -8.95
C GLY A 175 6.24 9.29 -9.29
N LYS A 176 7.05 9.64 -8.31
CA LYS A 176 8.41 10.15 -8.46
C LYS A 176 9.47 9.27 -7.78
N TYR A 177 9.14 8.67 -6.66
CA TYR A 177 10.07 7.86 -5.87
C TYR A 177 9.57 6.42 -5.72
N MET A 178 10.50 5.46 -5.72
CA MET A 178 10.23 4.07 -5.34
C MET A 178 10.99 3.74 -4.05
N VAL A 179 10.29 3.20 -3.06
CA VAL A 179 10.91 2.73 -1.80
C VAL A 179 11.71 1.46 -2.08
N LYS A 180 12.93 1.39 -1.54
CA LYS A 180 13.79 0.19 -1.61
C LYS A 180 13.68 -0.60 -0.31
N SER A 181 13.00 -1.72 -0.37
CA SER A 181 12.76 -2.59 0.79
C SER A 181 14.05 -3.17 1.39
N ASP A 182 15.08 -3.40 0.56
CA ASP A 182 16.39 -3.92 0.97
C ASP A 182 17.24 -2.91 1.74
N GLY A 183 16.91 -1.64 1.68
CA GLY A 183 17.57 -0.56 2.43
C GLY A 183 16.92 -0.20 3.76
N ILE A 184 15.80 -0.85 4.11
CA ILE A 184 15.05 -0.59 5.35
C ILE A 184 15.61 -1.43 6.51
N ASP A 185 15.70 -0.82 7.70
CA ASP A 185 16.14 -1.54 8.90
C ASP A 185 15.13 -2.63 9.28
N ALA A 186 15.62 -3.86 9.40
CA ALA A 186 14.85 -5.08 9.65
C ALA A 186 15.20 -5.73 11.01
N ALA A 187 15.58 -4.95 12.02
CA ALA A 187 15.90 -5.49 13.34
C ALA A 187 14.72 -6.27 13.99
N SER A 188 13.48 -5.88 13.67
CA SER A 188 12.25 -6.60 13.99
C SER A 188 11.17 -6.28 12.98
N ALA A 189 10.05 -7.04 12.98
CA ALA A 189 8.91 -6.77 12.11
C ALA A 189 8.32 -5.37 12.32
N ASP A 190 8.11 -4.99 13.58
CA ASP A 190 7.57 -3.68 13.93
C ASP A 190 8.53 -2.55 13.54
N ASN A 191 9.83 -2.75 13.76
CA ASN A 191 10.84 -1.77 13.37
C ASN A 191 10.89 -1.62 11.84
N TYR A 192 10.79 -2.73 11.10
CA TYR A 192 10.74 -2.70 9.64
C TYR A 192 9.54 -1.91 9.13
N ALA A 193 8.33 -2.20 9.62
CA ALA A 193 7.11 -1.51 9.21
C ALA A 193 7.15 -0.02 9.53
N LYS A 194 7.63 0.33 10.75
CA LYS A 194 7.78 1.72 11.16
C LYS A 194 8.80 2.46 10.30
N SER A 195 9.99 1.88 10.12
CA SER A 195 11.05 2.48 9.30
C SER A 195 10.61 2.65 7.83
N TYR A 196 9.84 1.69 7.32
CA TYR A 196 9.25 1.78 5.99
C TYR A 196 8.28 2.98 5.88
N SER A 197 7.40 3.12 6.86
CA SER A 197 6.46 4.25 6.96
C SER A 197 7.19 5.60 7.08
N ASP A 198 8.28 5.66 7.84
CA ASP A 198 9.10 6.87 7.99
C ASP A 198 9.73 7.29 6.64
N VAL A 199 10.20 6.31 5.83
CA VAL A 199 10.69 6.58 4.45
C VAL A 199 9.56 7.13 3.57
N VAL A 200 8.37 6.53 3.60
CA VAL A 200 7.21 7.01 2.82
C VAL A 200 6.88 8.46 3.20
N ASN A 201 6.80 8.77 4.49
CA ASN A 201 6.51 10.12 4.96
C ASN A 201 7.61 11.14 4.60
N PHE A 202 8.86 10.73 4.65
CA PHE A 202 9.97 11.55 4.16
C PHE A 202 9.81 11.88 2.67
N LEU A 203 9.48 10.88 1.85
CA LEU A 203 9.34 11.05 0.40
C LEU A 203 8.11 11.87 0.00
N LEU A 204 7.02 11.80 0.77
CA LEU A 204 5.85 12.66 0.58
C LEU A 204 6.19 14.15 0.71
N ASN A 205 7.11 14.49 1.61
CA ASN A 205 7.55 15.85 1.89
C ASN A 205 8.79 16.29 1.12
N LYS A 206 9.43 15.37 0.38
CA LYS A 206 10.61 15.64 -0.43
C LYS A 206 10.23 16.43 -1.68
N LYS A 207 10.78 17.65 -1.81
CA LYS A 207 10.58 18.57 -2.95
C LYS A 207 11.38 18.14 -4.17
#